data_ac3a03ed36f6f04e0f124615308419e3
#
_entry.id   ac3a03ed36f6f04e0f124615308419e3
#
_cell.length_a   1.000
_cell.length_b   1.000
_cell.length_c   1.000
_cell.angle_alpha   90.00
_cell.angle_beta   90.00
_cell.angle_gamma   90.00
#
_symmetry.space_group_name_H-M   'P 1'
#
loop_
_entity.id
_entity.type
_entity.pdbx_description
1 polymer ?
#
loop_
_entity_poly.entity_id
_entity_poly.type
_entity_poly.pdbx_seq_one_letter_code
_entity_poly.pdbx_strand_id
1 'polypeptide(L)'
;MRLTLPWPLRRFLLGALLCYVKMASAASGAEFVVDASQATDPSGNVYRTLQELSSSGALSSGDTVILCNDDSSLTSALKVAVHFRSNDPEVSRTIDLAGLSSSGLYDYSQFPTGEKLELNSIILCNANTGVFFISTKLTSISSEYGVVFDSNTSGYIYGGAICNLIYPISVGAGAVFTGNYASSNSGNARGGVFITATIVVLSP
;
A
#
# COMPACT_ATOMS: atom_id res chain seq x y z
N MET A 1 18.60 -43.25 26.18
CA MET A 1 19.60 -42.17 26.17
C MET A 1 18.87 -40.84 25.88
N ARG A 2 18.67 -39.99 26.91
CA ARG A 2 17.97 -38.69 26.74
C ARG A 2 19.06 -37.62 26.53
N LEU A 3 19.13 -37.06 25.32
CA LEU A 3 19.99 -35.89 25.04
C LEU A 3 19.32 -34.65 25.64
N THR A 4 19.86 -34.17 26.77
CA THR A 4 19.49 -32.88 27.35
C THR A 4 20.42 -31.82 26.77
N LEU A 5 19.91 -31.02 25.82
CA LEU A 5 20.62 -29.85 25.32
C LEU A 5 20.66 -28.74 26.40
N PRO A 6 21.80 -28.08 26.61
CA PRO A 6 21.93 -26.98 27.57
C PRO A 6 21.04 -25.78 27.22
N TRP A 7 20.51 -25.15 28.26
CA TRP A 7 19.47 -24.12 28.23
C TRP A 7 19.70 -22.93 27.27
N PRO A 8 20.92 -22.42 27.03
CA PRO A 8 21.11 -21.35 26.06
C PRO A 8 20.91 -21.80 24.61
N LEU A 9 21.20 -23.05 24.26
CA LEU A 9 20.98 -23.57 22.90
C LEU A 9 19.47 -23.77 22.57
N ARG A 10 18.63 -24.03 23.58
CA ARG A 10 17.17 -24.15 23.37
C ARG A 10 16.55 -22.80 22.98
N ARG A 11 17.03 -21.70 23.53
CA ARG A 11 16.51 -20.35 23.16
C ARG A 11 16.93 -19.93 21.77
N PHE A 12 18.15 -20.30 21.34
CA PHE A 12 18.63 -19.99 19.98
C PHE A 12 17.89 -20.81 18.91
N LEU A 13 17.62 -22.08 19.17
CA LEU A 13 16.85 -22.93 18.24
C LEU A 13 15.37 -22.55 18.17
N LEU A 14 14.75 -22.14 19.30
CA LEU A 14 13.36 -21.66 19.29
C LEU A 14 13.25 -20.29 18.60
N GLY A 15 14.22 -19.40 18.79
CA GLY A 15 14.24 -18.08 18.13
C GLY A 15 14.42 -18.21 16.61
N ALA A 16 15.34 -19.07 16.17
CA ALA A 16 15.56 -19.33 14.75
C ALA A 16 14.36 -20.06 14.11
N LEU A 17 13.71 -20.98 14.83
CA LEU A 17 12.53 -21.69 14.34
C LEU A 17 11.28 -20.78 14.30
N LEU A 18 11.11 -19.86 15.25
CA LEU A 18 10.04 -18.87 15.23
C LEU A 18 10.24 -17.82 14.14
N CYS A 19 11.49 -17.41 13.83
CA CYS A 19 11.77 -16.58 12.66
C CYS A 19 11.44 -17.31 11.34
N TYR A 20 11.74 -18.60 11.25
CA TYR A 20 11.49 -19.39 10.05
C TYR A 20 9.98 -19.68 9.82
N VAL A 21 9.20 -19.81 10.88
CA VAL A 21 7.75 -20.08 10.79
C VAL A 21 6.96 -18.79 10.48
N LYS A 22 7.47 -17.59 10.81
CA LYS A 22 6.87 -16.32 10.38
C LYS A 22 7.14 -15.96 8.92
N MET A 23 8.08 -16.64 8.25
CA MET A 23 8.38 -16.42 6.82
C MET A 23 7.53 -17.23 5.84
N ALA A 24 6.56 -18.00 6.31
CA ALA A 24 5.72 -18.85 5.48
C ALA A 24 4.31 -18.31 5.24
N SER A 25 4.17 -16.99 5.11
CA SER A 25 3.04 -16.38 4.40
C SER A 25 3.60 -15.68 3.17
N ALA A 26 3.77 -16.45 2.11
CA ALA A 26 4.38 -16.00 0.89
C ALA A 26 3.45 -15.01 0.16
N ALA A 27 3.74 -13.73 0.25
CA ALA A 27 3.60 -12.88 -0.90
C ALA A 27 4.58 -13.43 -1.96
N SER A 28 4.10 -13.83 -3.13
CA SER A 28 4.92 -14.46 -4.18
C SER A 28 5.81 -13.47 -4.94
N GLY A 29 6.00 -12.26 -4.43
CA GLY A 29 6.73 -11.17 -5.04
C GLY A 29 8.08 -10.87 -4.37
N ALA A 30 8.92 -10.10 -5.03
CA ALA A 30 10.17 -9.59 -4.48
C ALA A 30 9.90 -8.52 -3.40
N GLU A 31 10.86 -8.33 -2.50
CA GLU A 31 10.86 -7.22 -1.55
C GLU A 31 11.84 -6.15 -2.01
N PHE A 32 11.39 -4.89 -1.96
CA PHE A 32 12.16 -3.70 -2.25
C PHE A 32 12.14 -2.77 -1.04
N VAL A 33 13.29 -2.17 -0.72
CA VAL A 33 13.44 -1.23 0.38
C VAL A 33 13.55 0.18 -0.17
N VAL A 34 12.76 1.10 0.38
CA VAL A 34 12.88 2.54 0.12
C VAL A 34 13.38 3.21 1.39
N ASP A 35 14.62 3.71 1.33
CA ASP A 35 15.32 4.31 2.45
C ASP A 35 16.13 5.53 2.01
N ALA A 36 15.65 6.72 2.35
CA ALA A 36 16.29 7.99 1.97
C ALA A 36 17.68 8.18 2.60
N SER A 37 18.01 7.42 3.65
CA SER A 37 19.31 7.50 4.31
C SER A 37 20.40 6.68 3.61
N GLN A 38 20.03 5.78 2.71
CA GLN A 38 20.94 4.90 2.00
C GLN A 38 21.19 5.35 0.56
N ALA A 39 22.29 4.92 -0.03
CA ALA A 39 22.51 5.05 -1.46
C ALA A 39 21.67 3.98 -2.20
N THR A 40 21.21 4.33 -3.40
CA THR A 40 20.50 3.37 -4.25
C THR A 40 21.43 2.21 -4.61
N ASP A 41 20.98 0.99 -4.32
CA ASP A 41 21.63 -0.27 -4.65
C ASP A 41 20.61 -1.22 -5.30
N PRO A 42 20.46 -1.20 -6.64
CA PRO A 42 19.54 -2.07 -7.33
C PRO A 42 19.83 -3.57 -7.17
N SER A 43 21.10 -3.93 -6.92
CA SER A 43 21.47 -5.33 -6.70
C SER A 43 20.99 -5.88 -5.35
N GLY A 44 20.84 -4.99 -4.36
CA GLY A 44 20.25 -5.28 -3.05
C GLY A 44 18.76 -4.91 -2.95
N ASN A 45 18.12 -4.50 -4.05
CA ASN A 45 16.73 -4.00 -4.07
C ASN A 45 16.52 -2.78 -3.14
N VAL A 46 17.54 -1.92 -2.98
CA VAL A 46 17.47 -0.71 -2.15
C VAL A 46 17.43 0.53 -3.03
N TYR A 47 16.47 1.41 -2.77
CA TYR A 47 16.26 2.68 -3.48
C TYR A 47 16.07 3.81 -2.48
N ARG A 48 16.48 5.01 -2.86
CA ARG A 48 16.33 6.18 -1.98
C ARG A 48 14.89 6.69 -1.94
N THR A 49 14.17 6.58 -3.04
CA THR A 49 12.82 7.13 -3.19
C THR A 49 11.91 6.17 -3.96
N LEU A 50 10.60 6.30 -3.75
CA LEU A 50 9.59 5.59 -4.54
C LEU A 50 9.67 5.93 -6.03
N GLN A 51 10.01 7.18 -6.38
CA GLN A 51 10.17 7.58 -7.78
C GLN A 51 11.35 6.87 -8.44
N GLU A 52 12.50 6.74 -7.75
CA GLU A 52 13.64 5.99 -8.27
C GLU A 52 13.26 4.52 -8.51
N LEU A 53 12.63 3.88 -7.53
CA LEU A 53 12.17 2.49 -7.65
C LEU A 53 11.17 2.33 -8.80
N SER A 54 10.16 3.20 -8.88
CA SER A 54 9.16 3.17 -9.96
C SER A 54 9.79 3.33 -11.34
N SER A 55 10.78 4.23 -11.46
CA SER A 55 11.47 4.52 -12.72
C SER A 55 12.48 3.46 -13.14
N SER A 56 12.94 2.62 -12.22
CA SER A 56 13.90 1.54 -12.50
C SER A 56 13.33 0.43 -13.37
N GLY A 57 12.01 0.26 -13.38
CA GLY A 57 11.33 -0.84 -14.05
C GLY A 57 11.48 -2.19 -13.35
N ALA A 58 12.00 -2.22 -12.11
CA ALA A 58 12.22 -3.45 -11.35
C ALA A 58 10.93 -4.04 -10.76
N LEU A 59 9.92 -3.19 -10.51
CA LEU A 59 8.67 -3.63 -9.88
C LEU A 59 7.81 -4.51 -10.78
N SER A 60 7.26 -5.54 -10.16
CA SER A 60 6.24 -6.44 -10.74
C SER A 60 4.99 -6.49 -9.85
N SER A 61 3.86 -6.91 -10.40
CA SER A 61 2.62 -7.10 -9.62
C SER A 61 2.85 -8.15 -8.52
N GLY A 62 2.40 -7.83 -7.31
CA GLY A 62 2.56 -8.69 -6.13
C GLY A 62 3.87 -8.49 -5.37
N ASP A 63 4.75 -7.60 -5.83
CA ASP A 63 5.94 -7.21 -5.05
C ASP A 63 5.56 -6.40 -3.81
N THR A 64 6.43 -6.41 -2.81
CA THR A 64 6.28 -5.64 -1.58
C THR A 64 7.31 -4.53 -1.49
N VAL A 65 6.86 -3.32 -1.25
CA VAL A 65 7.70 -2.15 -0.99
C VAL A 65 7.71 -1.84 0.50
N ILE A 66 8.90 -1.82 1.09
CA ILE A 66 9.14 -1.56 2.51
C ILE A 66 9.61 -0.12 2.65
N LEU A 67 8.85 0.71 3.34
CA LEU A 67 9.20 2.11 3.58
C LEU A 67 9.94 2.26 4.91
N CYS A 68 11.15 2.79 4.87
CA CYS A 68 11.93 3.15 6.06
C CYS A 68 11.71 4.61 6.48
N ASN A 69 11.25 5.47 5.54
CA ASN A 69 10.97 6.88 5.73
C ASN A 69 9.66 7.24 5.04
N ASP A 70 9.12 8.42 5.36
CA ASP A 70 8.05 9.03 4.58
C ASP A 70 8.55 9.39 3.19
N ASP A 71 7.70 9.27 2.17
CA ASP A 71 8.05 9.55 0.78
C ASP A 71 7.03 10.49 0.12
N SER A 72 7.54 11.52 -0.54
CA SER A 72 6.75 12.48 -1.34
C SER A 72 7.30 12.62 -2.76
N SER A 73 8.07 11.66 -3.21
CA SER A 73 8.83 11.76 -4.45
C SER A 73 8.03 11.43 -5.70
N LEU A 74 6.91 10.70 -5.59
CA LEU A 74 6.15 10.24 -6.75
C LEU A 74 5.62 11.40 -7.59
N THR A 75 5.99 11.42 -8.87
CA THR A 75 5.49 12.34 -9.89
C THR A 75 4.67 11.66 -10.98
N SER A 76 4.64 10.34 -10.96
CA SER A 76 3.82 9.52 -11.86
C SER A 76 3.27 8.31 -11.12
N ALA A 77 2.07 7.85 -11.51
CA ALA A 77 1.44 6.68 -10.94
C ALA A 77 2.25 5.40 -11.17
N LEU A 78 2.16 4.48 -10.23
CA LEU A 78 2.73 3.15 -10.36
C LEU A 78 1.97 2.35 -11.44
N LYS A 79 2.71 1.61 -12.25
CA LYS A 79 2.15 0.82 -13.38
C LYS A 79 1.79 -0.61 -13.00
N VAL A 80 2.15 -1.04 -11.81
CA VAL A 80 1.96 -2.40 -11.30
C VAL A 80 1.36 -2.35 -9.89
N ALA A 81 0.60 -3.38 -9.53
CA ALA A 81 0.01 -3.52 -8.21
C ALA A 81 1.07 -4.05 -7.23
N VAL A 82 1.55 -3.21 -6.34
CA VAL A 82 2.51 -3.58 -5.30
C VAL A 82 1.91 -3.40 -3.92
N HIS A 83 2.34 -4.23 -2.98
CA HIS A 83 2.03 -4.10 -1.57
C HIS A 83 2.95 -3.07 -0.93
N PHE A 84 2.47 -2.38 0.12
CA PHE A 84 3.28 -1.46 0.89
C PHE A 84 3.25 -1.83 2.37
N ARG A 85 4.40 -1.74 3.01
CA ARG A 85 4.48 -1.82 4.47
C ARG A 85 5.53 -0.89 5.03
N SER A 86 5.34 -0.44 6.26
CA SER A 86 6.40 0.19 7.04
C SER A 86 7.47 -0.85 7.39
N ASN A 87 8.71 -0.41 7.54
CA ASN A 87 9.80 -1.22 8.09
C ASN A 87 9.60 -1.57 9.58
N ASP A 88 8.79 -0.77 10.28
CA ASP A 88 8.40 -0.98 11.67
C ASP A 88 6.86 -0.94 11.74
N PRO A 89 6.17 -2.03 12.12
CA PRO A 89 4.72 -2.08 12.14
C PRO A 89 4.07 -1.12 13.15
N GLU A 90 4.82 -0.68 14.17
CA GLU A 90 4.35 0.30 15.16
C GLU A 90 4.46 1.75 14.68
N VAL A 91 5.13 1.98 13.54
CA VAL A 91 5.38 3.31 12.98
C VAL A 91 4.76 3.40 11.59
N SER A 92 3.70 4.19 11.44
CA SER A 92 3.11 4.45 10.13
C SER A 92 4.04 5.32 9.28
N ARG A 93 4.19 4.95 7.99
CA ARG A 93 4.93 5.72 7.00
C ARG A 93 3.99 6.37 6.01
N THR A 94 4.29 7.61 5.67
CA THR A 94 3.46 8.42 4.77
C THR A 94 3.96 8.31 3.33
N ILE A 95 3.03 8.11 2.40
CA ILE A 95 3.22 8.34 0.98
C ILE A 95 2.39 9.58 0.62
N ASP A 96 3.07 10.69 0.38
CA ASP A 96 2.43 11.94 -0.05
C ASP A 96 2.26 11.94 -1.57
N LEU A 97 1.02 12.02 -2.01
CA LEU A 97 0.62 11.92 -3.40
C LEU A 97 0.39 13.29 -4.07
N ALA A 98 0.76 14.38 -3.42
CA ALA A 98 0.59 15.75 -3.96
C ALA A 98 1.31 15.96 -5.29
N GLY A 99 2.38 15.22 -5.56
CA GLY A 99 3.12 15.26 -6.83
C GLY A 99 2.39 14.63 -8.01
N LEU A 100 1.33 13.85 -7.76
CA LEU A 100 0.56 13.18 -8.82
C LEU A 100 -0.53 14.12 -9.36
N SER A 101 -0.38 14.58 -10.59
CA SER A 101 -1.24 15.63 -11.16
C SER A 101 -2.53 15.14 -11.80
N SER A 102 -2.64 13.87 -12.19
CA SER A 102 -3.76 13.39 -13.01
C SER A 102 -4.20 11.95 -12.77
N SER A 103 -3.54 11.24 -11.88
CA SER A 103 -3.86 9.85 -11.56
C SER A 103 -3.68 9.62 -10.06
N GLY A 104 -4.37 8.62 -9.50
CA GLY A 104 -4.10 8.17 -8.15
C GLY A 104 -2.75 7.48 -8.03
N LEU A 105 -2.54 6.75 -6.94
CA LEU A 105 -1.31 6.00 -6.67
C LEU A 105 -0.93 5.06 -7.83
N TYR A 106 -1.92 4.51 -8.54
CA TYR A 106 -1.72 3.53 -9.59
C TYR A 106 -2.34 3.93 -10.93
N ASP A 107 -1.66 3.56 -12.03
CA ASP A 107 -2.23 3.57 -13.38
C ASP A 107 -2.98 2.27 -13.63
N TYR A 108 -4.28 2.27 -13.41
CA TYR A 108 -5.14 1.10 -13.53
C TYR A 108 -5.32 0.56 -14.94
N SER A 109 -4.95 1.31 -15.96
CA SER A 109 -5.00 0.82 -17.34
C SER A 109 -4.09 -0.39 -17.53
N GLN A 110 -3.06 -0.50 -16.74
CA GLN A 110 -2.05 -1.55 -16.78
C GLN A 110 -2.34 -2.72 -15.83
N PHE A 111 -3.33 -2.60 -14.93
CA PHE A 111 -3.59 -3.62 -13.93
C PHE A 111 -4.29 -4.86 -14.50
N PRO A 112 -3.86 -6.08 -14.12
CA PRO A 112 -4.66 -7.29 -14.29
C PRO A 112 -5.96 -7.20 -13.48
N THR A 113 -6.95 -8.01 -13.83
CA THR A 113 -8.23 -8.07 -13.10
C THR A 113 -8.07 -8.94 -11.86
N GLY A 114 -8.63 -8.49 -10.72
CA GLY A 114 -8.69 -9.30 -9.49
C GLY A 114 -7.53 -9.06 -8.52
N GLU A 115 -6.77 -7.99 -8.71
CA GLU A 115 -5.65 -7.63 -7.84
C GLU A 115 -6.10 -7.40 -6.40
N LYS A 116 -5.20 -7.74 -5.48
CA LYS A 116 -5.33 -7.51 -4.05
C LYS A 116 -4.13 -6.69 -3.59
N LEU A 117 -4.37 -5.70 -2.74
CA LEU A 117 -3.31 -4.89 -2.15
C LEU A 117 -3.24 -5.14 -0.64
N GLU A 118 -2.04 -5.16 -0.12
CA GLU A 118 -1.77 -5.14 1.31
C GLU A 118 -1.09 -3.82 1.65
N LEU A 119 -1.67 -3.08 2.60
CA LEU A 119 -1.18 -1.78 3.03
C LEU A 119 -1.04 -1.82 4.55
N ASN A 120 0.17 -2.00 5.06
CA ASN A 120 0.44 -2.21 6.47
C ASN A 120 1.22 -1.06 7.08
N SER A 121 0.63 -0.36 8.05
CA SER A 121 1.19 0.84 8.69
C SER A 121 1.56 1.93 7.67
N ILE A 122 0.63 2.23 6.77
CA ILE A 122 0.80 3.20 5.68
C ILE A 122 -0.25 4.30 5.77
N ILE A 123 0.18 5.53 5.57
CA ILE A 123 -0.67 6.71 5.39
C ILE A 123 -0.57 7.15 3.92
N LEU A 124 -1.70 7.24 3.24
CA LEU A 124 -1.81 7.74 1.86
C LEU A 124 -2.51 9.08 1.91
N CYS A 125 -1.83 10.16 1.54
CA CYS A 125 -2.37 11.50 1.70
C CYS A 125 -2.18 12.40 0.48
N ASN A 126 -2.93 13.52 0.47
CA ASN A 126 -2.81 14.64 -0.47
C ASN A 126 -3.01 14.27 -1.95
N ALA A 127 -3.67 13.16 -2.27
CA ALA A 127 -4.00 12.85 -3.65
C ALA A 127 -5.02 13.88 -4.21
N ASN A 128 -4.74 14.43 -5.39
CA ASN A 128 -5.59 15.43 -6.04
C ASN A 128 -6.70 14.82 -6.92
N THR A 129 -6.66 13.52 -7.14
CA THR A 129 -7.60 12.79 -8.00
C THR A 129 -8.22 11.58 -7.32
N GLY A 130 -8.03 11.46 -5.99
CA GLY A 130 -8.28 10.26 -5.22
C GLY A 130 -7.09 9.30 -5.27
N VAL A 131 -6.93 8.50 -4.22
CA VAL A 131 -5.80 7.55 -4.14
C VAL A 131 -5.99 6.41 -5.12
N PHE A 132 -7.20 5.87 -5.17
CA PHE A 132 -7.60 4.79 -6.08
C PHE A 132 -8.72 5.28 -6.98
N PHE A 133 -8.38 5.63 -8.23
CA PHE A 133 -9.31 6.23 -9.17
C PHE A 133 -9.74 5.27 -10.29
N ILE A 134 -11.05 5.15 -10.48
CA ILE A 134 -11.86 4.52 -11.56
C ILE A 134 -11.45 3.12 -12.06
N SER A 135 -12.46 2.25 -12.14
CA SER A 135 -12.44 0.92 -12.75
C SER A 135 -11.28 0.06 -12.29
N THR A 136 -11.02 0.11 -11.01
CA THR A 136 -10.00 -0.75 -10.46
C THR A 136 -10.42 -2.20 -10.64
N LYS A 137 -9.54 -2.94 -11.22
CA LYS A 137 -9.57 -4.39 -11.18
C LYS A 137 -9.20 -4.90 -9.77
N LEU A 138 -9.09 -3.98 -8.83
CA LEU A 138 -8.80 -4.21 -7.42
C LEU A 138 -10.02 -4.80 -6.72
N THR A 139 -9.84 -5.90 -6.03
CA THR A 139 -10.93 -6.60 -5.31
C THR A 139 -10.83 -6.44 -3.80
N SER A 140 -9.65 -6.19 -3.27
CA SER A 140 -9.48 -5.94 -1.83
C SER A 140 -8.27 -5.08 -1.50
N ILE A 141 -8.39 -4.37 -0.39
CA ILE A 141 -7.30 -3.74 0.34
C ILE A 141 -7.31 -4.36 1.72
N SER A 142 -6.28 -5.14 2.06
CA SER A 142 -6.12 -5.72 3.38
C SER A 142 -5.08 -4.93 4.18
N SER A 143 -5.22 -4.94 5.49
CA SER A 143 -4.26 -4.32 6.40
C SER A 143 -4.29 -5.08 7.72
N GLU A 144 -3.13 -5.57 8.15
CA GLU A 144 -2.96 -6.19 9.47
C GLU A 144 -2.67 -5.11 10.53
N TYR A 145 -1.92 -4.07 10.17
CA TYR A 145 -1.43 -3.03 11.09
C TYR A 145 -2.04 -1.65 10.84
N GLY A 146 -3.11 -1.59 10.06
CA GLY A 146 -3.81 -0.36 9.75
C GLY A 146 -3.31 0.34 8.49
N VAL A 147 -4.22 1.07 7.85
CA VAL A 147 -3.98 1.98 6.73
C VAL A 147 -4.80 3.24 6.94
N VAL A 148 -4.21 4.39 6.65
CA VAL A 148 -4.89 5.68 6.75
C VAL A 148 -4.96 6.33 5.37
N PHE A 149 -6.14 6.79 5.00
CA PHE A 149 -6.38 7.65 3.86
C PHE A 149 -6.70 9.05 4.39
N ASP A 150 -5.77 9.98 4.25
CA ASP A 150 -5.89 11.31 4.85
C ASP A 150 -5.86 12.43 3.81
N SER A 151 -6.79 13.37 3.92
CA SER A 151 -6.80 14.62 3.18
C SER A 151 -6.72 14.44 1.64
N ASN A 152 -7.24 13.32 1.12
CA ASN A 152 -7.27 13.08 -0.32
C ASN A 152 -8.47 13.78 -0.94
N THR A 153 -8.25 14.41 -2.08
CA THR A 153 -9.28 15.15 -2.80
C THR A 153 -9.50 14.57 -4.19
N SER A 154 -10.70 14.79 -4.72
CA SER A 154 -11.00 14.53 -6.12
C SER A 154 -11.74 15.71 -6.70
N GLY A 155 -11.22 16.28 -7.76
CA GLY A 155 -11.86 17.34 -8.57
C GLY A 155 -13.02 16.82 -9.45
N TYR A 156 -13.26 15.52 -9.43
CA TYR A 156 -14.35 14.87 -10.15
C TYR A 156 -15.49 14.52 -9.21
N ILE A 157 -16.63 14.15 -9.78
CA ILE A 157 -17.85 13.75 -9.03
C ILE A 157 -17.68 12.47 -8.18
N TYR A 158 -16.48 11.91 -8.11
CA TYR A 158 -16.19 10.59 -7.54
C TYR A 158 -15.25 10.67 -6.34
N GLY A 159 -15.38 9.72 -5.42
CA GLY A 159 -14.77 9.68 -4.08
C GLY A 159 -13.37 10.24 -3.90
N GLY A 160 -13.16 10.96 -2.80
CA GLY A 160 -11.88 11.60 -2.48
C GLY A 160 -10.75 10.62 -2.18
N ALA A 161 -11.05 9.47 -1.60
CA ALA A 161 -10.04 8.44 -1.33
C ALA A 161 -10.11 7.29 -2.33
N ILE A 162 -11.26 6.63 -2.44
CA ILE A 162 -11.44 5.45 -3.29
C ILE A 162 -12.64 5.65 -4.21
N CYS A 163 -12.42 5.46 -5.51
CA CYS A 163 -13.47 5.41 -6.51
C CYS A 163 -13.39 4.11 -7.30
N ASN A 164 -14.31 3.19 -7.06
CA ASN A 164 -14.41 1.93 -7.79
C ASN A 164 -15.83 1.74 -8.32
N LEU A 165 -16.02 1.93 -9.63
CA LEU A 165 -17.35 1.94 -10.25
C LEU A 165 -17.81 0.58 -10.79
N ILE A 166 -16.91 -0.38 -10.92
CA ILE A 166 -17.18 -1.60 -11.70
C ILE A 166 -17.27 -2.84 -10.80
N TYR A 167 -16.42 -2.94 -9.80
CA TYR A 167 -16.35 -4.13 -8.95
C TYR A 167 -16.54 -3.78 -7.47
N PRO A 168 -17.14 -4.67 -6.67
CA PRO A 168 -17.12 -4.51 -5.23
C PRO A 168 -15.67 -4.56 -4.72
N ILE A 169 -15.35 -3.68 -3.76
CA ILE A 169 -14.07 -3.67 -3.08
C ILE A 169 -14.27 -3.99 -1.60
N SER A 170 -13.48 -4.90 -1.07
CA SER A 170 -13.39 -5.17 0.36
C SER A 170 -12.25 -4.35 0.95
N VAL A 171 -12.52 -3.63 2.04
CA VAL A 171 -11.48 -2.90 2.80
C VAL A 171 -11.37 -3.53 4.17
N GLY A 172 -10.14 -3.87 4.57
CA GLY A 172 -9.87 -4.56 5.82
C GLY A 172 -10.21 -3.75 7.06
N ALA A 173 -10.38 -4.43 8.18
CA ALA A 173 -10.54 -3.81 9.49
C ALA A 173 -9.33 -2.94 9.84
N GLY A 174 -9.56 -1.81 10.52
CA GLY A 174 -8.50 -0.88 10.89
C GLY A 174 -8.14 0.17 9.82
N ALA A 175 -8.81 0.17 8.66
CA ALA A 175 -8.68 1.26 7.71
C ALA A 175 -9.36 2.53 8.24
N VAL A 176 -8.64 3.64 8.21
CA VAL A 176 -9.10 4.96 8.68
C VAL A 176 -9.19 5.92 7.50
N PHE A 177 -10.28 6.66 7.44
CA PHE A 177 -10.53 7.68 6.41
C PHE A 177 -10.79 9.01 7.08
N THR A 178 -9.91 9.99 6.86
CA THR A 178 -10.02 11.31 7.47
C THR A 178 -9.78 12.42 6.43
N GLY A 179 -10.49 13.52 6.53
CA GLY A 179 -10.30 14.70 5.69
C GLY A 179 -10.51 14.51 4.18
N ASN A 180 -10.94 13.34 3.72
CA ASN A 180 -11.10 13.08 2.28
C ASN A 180 -12.32 13.79 1.71
N TYR A 181 -12.16 14.42 0.55
CA TYR A 181 -13.17 15.27 -0.05
C TYR A 181 -13.32 15.06 -1.56
N ALA A 182 -14.55 15.01 -2.03
CA ALA A 182 -14.86 15.05 -3.46
C ALA A 182 -15.54 16.38 -3.79
N SER A 183 -15.04 17.11 -4.79
CA SER A 183 -15.64 18.35 -5.27
C SER A 183 -16.04 18.22 -6.74
N SER A 184 -17.10 18.91 -7.12
CA SER A 184 -17.50 19.02 -8.51
C SER A 184 -18.00 20.44 -8.80
N ASN A 185 -17.44 21.06 -9.82
CA ASN A 185 -17.91 22.37 -10.30
C ASN A 185 -19.33 22.30 -10.88
N SER A 186 -19.87 21.12 -11.14
CA SER A 186 -21.24 20.88 -11.63
C SER A 186 -22.27 20.65 -10.53
N GLY A 187 -21.90 20.77 -9.26
CA GLY A 187 -22.82 20.66 -8.11
C GLY A 187 -23.23 19.22 -7.72
N ASN A 188 -22.76 18.20 -8.42
CA ASN A 188 -23.13 16.80 -8.20
C ASN A 188 -22.01 15.94 -7.57
N ALA A 189 -21.19 16.51 -6.70
CA ALA A 189 -20.16 15.73 -5.99
C ALA A 189 -20.81 14.65 -5.11
N ARG A 190 -20.32 13.44 -5.20
CA ARG A 190 -20.81 12.28 -4.45
C ARG A 190 -19.68 11.65 -3.65
N GLY A 191 -19.90 11.45 -2.34
CA GLY A 191 -19.06 10.65 -1.46
C GLY A 191 -17.65 11.19 -1.21
N GLY A 192 -17.39 11.80 -0.05
CA GLY A 192 -16.04 12.25 0.33
C GLY A 192 -15.02 11.10 0.45
N VAL A 193 -15.48 9.89 0.75
CA VAL A 193 -14.58 8.74 1.01
C VAL A 193 -14.68 7.70 -0.09
N PHE A 194 -15.87 7.22 -0.39
CA PHE A 194 -16.08 6.11 -1.33
C PHE A 194 -17.12 6.44 -2.39
N ILE A 195 -16.88 5.96 -3.63
CA ILE A 195 -17.95 5.47 -4.51
C ILE A 195 -17.57 4.08 -4.97
N THR A 196 -18.42 3.12 -4.73
CA THR A 196 -18.31 1.74 -5.20
C THR A 196 -19.70 1.19 -5.53
N ALA A 197 -19.75 0.21 -6.43
CA ALA A 197 -20.97 -0.52 -6.74
C ALA A 197 -21.49 -1.30 -5.52
N THR A 198 -20.62 -1.75 -4.64
CA THR A 198 -20.96 -2.44 -3.38
C THR A 198 -19.77 -2.36 -2.42
N ILE A 199 -20.01 -1.94 -1.18
CA ILE A 199 -19.01 -1.97 -0.10
C ILE A 199 -19.27 -3.22 0.74
N VAL A 200 -18.24 -4.05 0.91
CA VAL A 200 -18.23 -5.09 1.93
C VAL A 200 -17.16 -4.70 2.95
N VAL A 201 -17.58 -4.19 4.10
CA VAL A 201 -16.69 -3.98 5.25
C VAL A 201 -16.60 -5.32 5.95
N LEU A 202 -15.41 -5.90 5.98
CA LEU A 202 -15.16 -7.09 6.78
C LEU A 202 -14.96 -6.65 8.23
N SER A 203 -15.89 -7.04 9.09
CA SER A 203 -15.70 -6.98 10.54
C SER A 203 -14.56 -7.93 10.97
N PRO A 204 -13.84 -7.62 12.05
CA PRO A 204 -12.81 -8.50 12.62
C PRO A 204 -13.37 -9.84 13.05
#